data_7ca9b3cec9f88c8f8dcb5a13470f1c03
#
_entry.id   7ca9b3cec9f88c8f8dcb5a13470f1c03
#
_cell.length_a   1.000
_cell.length_b   1.000
_cell.length_c   1.000
_cell.angle_alpha   90.00
_cell.angle_beta   90.00
_cell.angle_gamma   90.00
#
_symmetry.space_group_name_H-M   'P 1'
#
loop_
_entity.id
_entity.type
_entity.pdbx_description
1 polymer ?
#
loop_
_entity_poly.entity_id
_entity_poly.type
_entity_poly.pdbx_seq_one_letter_code
_entity_poly.pdbx_strand_id
1 'polypeptide(L)'
;MSDAWKGVSRARKCPICQHEDWCGYWTPEDYGGELICCQRDKEKCNMIGSDGQEYVFIGSAKGSGSSIYEERTQYELLRKKKTGMNYSHISKSQKRELKPVDQIVPKNNENCSSIYTYMQNLLILDPAHKAYLHSQGWTDELIEKHHIVSFPEEDSLRVKYHNRYRTRNITRARLADLILQKFGSNSLEGIPGAYLKGEQWTFAGPSGLVFPMYDLDGNTFRLRIRKDFSDIDATVITSGQDRFYYAEGKKYFISMKGVYFVTPGREKEFLPQKGKYRTLASYYQDSQAATRGILANIYKKGCAAANQCSFYGLPFAKTSSLWYITEGEPKGLFASNALSTPVVTLPGVNSYSLILDDGVLSQMKELGMKMVVVAFDADKLHNERVLSCEKSLADGLKTAGIPVVIANWKEENGK
;
A
#
# COMPACT_ATOMS: atom_id res chain seq x y z
N MET A 1 39.43 -24.18 -19.23
CA MET A 1 38.46 -25.19 -18.74
C MET A 1 37.12 -24.47 -18.52
N SER A 2 36.02 -25.01 -19.03
CA SER A 2 34.76 -24.29 -19.09
C SER A 2 34.20 -24.02 -17.69
N ASP A 3 33.89 -22.75 -17.39
CA ASP A 3 33.11 -22.25 -16.27
C ASP A 3 31.66 -22.81 -16.29
N ALA A 4 31.54 -24.12 -16.07
CA ALA A 4 30.25 -24.78 -16.18
C ALA A 4 29.54 -24.85 -14.84
N TRP A 5 28.27 -24.46 -14.81
CA TRP A 5 27.36 -24.73 -13.71
C TRP A 5 27.32 -26.25 -13.43
N LYS A 6 27.52 -26.64 -12.17
CA LYS A 6 27.30 -28.01 -11.72
C LYS A 6 25.86 -28.13 -11.23
N GLY A 7 25.09 -29.02 -11.82
CA GLY A 7 23.71 -29.27 -11.40
C GLY A 7 23.60 -29.78 -9.96
N VAL A 8 22.49 -29.47 -9.30
CA VAL A 8 22.12 -30.11 -8.02
C VAL A 8 21.83 -31.59 -8.22
N SER A 9 21.86 -32.37 -7.14
CA SER A 9 21.62 -33.82 -7.15
C SER A 9 20.99 -34.28 -5.84
N ARG A 10 20.60 -35.55 -5.74
CA ARG A 10 20.11 -36.14 -4.48
C ARG A 10 21.09 -35.98 -3.32
N ALA A 11 22.40 -36.09 -3.61
CA ALA A 11 23.45 -35.95 -2.61
C ALA A 11 23.72 -34.49 -2.23
N ARG A 12 23.37 -33.52 -3.12
CA ARG A 12 23.57 -32.09 -2.90
C ARG A 12 22.38 -31.33 -3.50
N LYS A 13 21.33 -31.19 -2.71
CA LYS A 13 20.13 -30.45 -3.07
C LYS A 13 20.41 -28.95 -3.09
N CYS A 14 19.53 -28.21 -3.78
CA CYS A 14 19.55 -26.77 -3.72
C CYS A 14 19.16 -26.30 -2.30
N PRO A 15 20.01 -25.56 -1.58
CA PRO A 15 19.71 -25.12 -0.22
C PRO A 15 18.58 -24.09 -0.18
N ILE A 16 18.28 -23.42 -1.30
CA ILE A 16 17.23 -22.41 -1.41
C ILE A 16 15.83 -23.03 -1.56
N CYS A 17 15.67 -23.99 -2.49
CA CYS A 17 14.34 -24.58 -2.79
C CYS A 17 14.24 -26.09 -2.50
N GLN A 18 15.30 -26.74 -2.01
CA GLN A 18 15.38 -28.16 -1.65
C GLN A 18 15.19 -29.17 -2.80
N HIS A 19 15.13 -28.72 -4.04
CA HIS A 19 14.96 -29.59 -5.20
C HIS A 19 16.29 -30.16 -5.67
N GLU A 20 16.22 -31.30 -6.38
CA GLU A 20 17.34 -32.10 -6.86
C GLU A 20 17.63 -31.85 -8.34
N ASP A 21 16.89 -30.95 -8.97
CA ASP A 21 16.89 -30.65 -10.40
C ASP A 21 16.83 -29.14 -10.67
N TRP A 22 17.26 -28.76 -11.88
CA TRP A 22 17.15 -27.43 -12.48
C TRP A 22 17.94 -26.30 -11.80
N CYS A 23 18.36 -26.47 -10.56
CA CYS A 23 19.24 -25.54 -9.87
C CYS A 23 20.71 -25.95 -10.08
N GLY A 24 21.65 -25.08 -9.71
CA GLY A 24 23.08 -25.40 -9.88
C GLY A 24 23.96 -24.57 -8.97
N TYR A 25 25.21 -25.02 -8.91
CA TYR A 25 26.32 -24.38 -8.24
C TYR A 25 27.34 -23.92 -9.29
N TRP A 26 27.93 -22.75 -9.07
CA TRP A 26 28.92 -22.18 -9.95
C TRP A 26 30.04 -21.51 -9.15
N THR A 27 31.28 -21.82 -9.49
CA THR A 27 32.46 -21.20 -8.89
C THR A 27 33.23 -20.49 -10.00
N PRO A 28 32.98 -19.19 -10.25
CA PRO A 28 33.76 -18.43 -11.23
C PRO A 28 35.24 -18.35 -10.82
N GLU A 29 36.18 -18.52 -11.76
CA GLU A 29 37.61 -18.52 -11.46
C GLU A 29 38.07 -17.23 -10.76
N ASP A 30 37.56 -16.08 -11.19
CA ASP A 30 37.94 -14.75 -10.66
C ASP A 30 37.13 -14.31 -9.45
N TYR A 31 36.10 -15.08 -9.04
CA TYR A 31 35.19 -14.65 -7.98
C TYR A 31 35.65 -15.04 -6.58
N GLY A 32 36.27 -16.20 -6.47
CA GLY A 32 36.87 -16.72 -5.23
C GLY A 32 35.84 -17.33 -4.27
N GLY A 33 34.63 -17.64 -4.74
CA GLY A 33 33.55 -18.24 -3.96
C GLY A 33 32.57 -19.00 -4.83
N GLU A 34 31.69 -19.80 -4.20
CA GLU A 34 30.65 -20.56 -4.87
C GLU A 34 29.32 -19.79 -4.87
N LEU A 35 28.68 -19.76 -6.01
CA LEU A 35 27.36 -19.16 -6.23
C LEU A 35 26.31 -20.26 -6.43
N ILE A 36 25.08 -19.99 -5.97
CA ILE A 36 23.93 -20.87 -6.13
C ILE A 36 22.97 -20.24 -7.09
N CYS A 37 22.60 -20.95 -8.15
CA CYS A 37 21.56 -20.55 -9.10
C CYS A 37 20.29 -21.33 -8.80
N CYS A 38 19.31 -20.66 -8.20
CA CYS A 38 17.99 -21.24 -7.94
C CYS A 38 16.99 -20.81 -9.01
N GLN A 39 16.44 -21.78 -9.75
CA GLN A 39 15.43 -21.51 -10.79
C GLN A 39 14.00 -21.43 -10.25
N ARG A 40 13.78 -21.89 -9.02
CA ARG A 40 12.43 -22.00 -8.43
C ARG A 40 12.13 -20.92 -7.41
N ASP A 41 13.13 -20.14 -7.00
CA ASP A 41 12.90 -19.02 -6.09
C ASP A 41 12.24 -17.85 -6.81
N LYS A 42 11.11 -17.38 -6.23
CA LYS A 42 10.36 -16.23 -6.73
C LYS A 42 10.51 -14.99 -5.85
N GLU A 43 11.02 -15.16 -4.63
CA GLU A 43 11.05 -14.09 -3.63
C GLU A 43 12.24 -13.15 -3.81
N LYS A 44 13.34 -13.63 -4.36
CA LYS A 44 14.55 -12.84 -4.67
C LYS A 44 15.01 -11.98 -3.49
N CYS A 45 15.08 -12.59 -2.31
CA CYS A 45 15.48 -11.94 -1.08
C CYS A 45 16.52 -12.77 -0.33
N ASN A 46 17.21 -12.16 0.65
CA ASN A 46 18.08 -12.89 1.56
C ASN A 46 17.26 -13.87 2.40
N MET A 47 17.78 -15.07 2.58
CA MET A 47 17.05 -16.14 3.28
C MET A 47 17.99 -17.09 4.04
N ILE A 48 17.39 -17.88 4.93
CA ILE A 48 18.06 -19.01 5.57
C ILE A 48 17.77 -20.25 4.72
N GLY A 49 18.82 -20.90 4.26
CA GLY A 49 18.71 -22.14 3.49
C GLY A 49 18.28 -23.33 4.34
N SER A 50 17.93 -24.42 3.67
CA SER A 50 17.56 -25.69 4.34
C SER A 50 18.69 -26.35 5.13
N ASP A 51 19.92 -25.94 4.90
CA ASP A 51 21.11 -26.31 5.61
C ASP A 51 21.42 -25.42 6.84
N GLY A 52 20.54 -24.45 7.12
CA GLY A 52 20.69 -23.50 8.22
C GLY A 52 21.66 -22.36 7.96
N GLN A 53 22.26 -22.26 6.76
CA GLN A 53 23.14 -21.16 6.40
C GLN A 53 22.33 -19.96 5.88
N GLU A 54 22.84 -18.75 6.09
CA GLU A 54 22.26 -17.54 5.51
C GLU A 54 22.78 -17.31 4.10
N TYR A 55 21.88 -17.05 3.18
CA TYR A 55 22.16 -16.77 1.78
C TYR A 55 21.76 -15.35 1.41
N VAL A 56 22.68 -14.65 0.73
CA VAL A 56 22.47 -13.29 0.24
C VAL A 56 22.08 -13.36 -1.23
N PHE A 57 20.95 -12.79 -1.58
CA PHE A 57 20.54 -12.62 -2.97
C PHE A 57 21.43 -11.57 -3.65
N ILE A 58 22.19 -11.96 -4.66
CA ILE A 58 23.15 -11.08 -5.35
C ILE A 58 22.69 -10.67 -6.75
N GLY A 59 21.62 -11.24 -7.27
CA GLY A 59 21.06 -10.86 -8.56
C GLY A 59 20.32 -11.98 -9.28
N SER A 60 20.03 -11.76 -10.56
CA SER A 60 19.41 -12.77 -11.43
C SER A 60 20.29 -13.07 -12.63
N ALA A 61 20.32 -14.32 -13.05
CA ALA A 61 21.08 -14.76 -14.21
C ALA A 61 20.49 -14.19 -15.50
N LYS A 62 21.34 -13.63 -16.36
CA LYS A 62 20.93 -13.12 -17.68
C LYS A 62 20.38 -14.27 -18.52
N GLY A 63 19.20 -14.08 -19.09
CA GLY A 63 18.55 -15.04 -19.99
C GLY A 63 17.58 -16.01 -19.31
N SER A 64 17.93 -16.62 -18.17
CA SER A 64 17.03 -17.54 -17.44
C SER A 64 16.17 -16.88 -16.38
N GLY A 65 16.56 -15.70 -15.89
CA GLY A 65 15.87 -15.03 -14.78
C GLY A 65 16.05 -15.73 -13.42
N SER A 66 16.86 -16.78 -13.33
CA SER A 66 17.10 -17.55 -12.11
C SER A 66 17.76 -16.69 -11.04
N SER A 67 17.38 -16.91 -9.78
CA SER A 67 17.94 -16.17 -8.64
C SER A 67 19.35 -16.68 -8.31
N ILE A 68 20.31 -15.76 -8.14
CA ILE A 68 21.70 -16.07 -7.78
C ILE A 68 21.91 -15.70 -6.32
N TYR A 69 22.45 -16.65 -5.57
CA TYR A 69 22.72 -16.53 -4.15
C TYR A 69 24.20 -16.82 -3.84
N GLU A 70 24.64 -16.20 -2.75
CA GLU A 70 25.93 -16.47 -2.14
C GLU A 70 25.74 -16.69 -0.64
N GLU A 71 26.48 -17.64 -0.05
CA GLU A 71 26.48 -17.82 1.39
C GLU A 71 27.04 -16.57 2.09
N ARG A 72 26.39 -16.12 3.18
CA ARG A 72 26.64 -14.81 3.81
C ARG A 72 28.09 -14.63 4.25
N THR A 73 28.68 -15.66 4.90
CA THR A 73 30.06 -15.59 5.38
C THR A 73 31.03 -15.39 4.24
N GLN A 74 30.85 -16.12 3.14
CA GLN A 74 31.65 -15.99 1.93
C GLN A 74 31.45 -14.58 1.30
N TYR A 75 30.22 -14.11 1.16
CA TYR A 75 29.90 -12.79 0.63
C TYR A 75 30.61 -11.66 1.41
N GLU A 76 30.63 -11.75 2.74
CA GLU A 76 31.31 -10.77 3.59
C GLU A 76 32.85 -10.84 3.45
N LEU A 77 33.42 -12.05 3.38
CA LEU A 77 34.86 -12.25 3.18
C LEU A 77 35.36 -11.70 1.84
N LEU A 78 34.61 -11.94 0.76
CA LEU A 78 34.97 -11.45 -0.58
C LEU A 78 34.92 -9.95 -0.69
N ARG A 79 33.93 -9.32 -0.03
CA ARG A 79 33.83 -7.85 0.04
C ARG A 79 34.95 -7.24 0.87
N LYS A 80 35.36 -7.86 1.98
CA LYS A 80 36.53 -7.43 2.76
C LYS A 80 37.82 -7.41 1.91
N LYS A 81 38.00 -8.43 1.07
CA LYS A 81 39.17 -8.49 0.16
C LYS A 81 39.15 -7.38 -0.91
N LYS A 82 37.97 -7.03 -1.46
CA LYS A 82 37.88 -6.04 -2.55
C LYS A 82 37.99 -4.59 -2.08
N THR A 83 37.59 -4.28 -0.85
CA THR A 83 37.45 -2.89 -0.39
C THR A 83 38.46 -2.47 0.66
N GLY A 84 39.24 -3.41 1.22
CA GLY A 84 40.16 -3.15 2.33
C GLY A 84 39.47 -2.65 3.62
N MET A 85 38.14 -2.58 3.62
CA MET A 85 37.34 -2.11 4.76
C MET A 85 36.90 -3.28 5.64
N ASN A 86 37.02 -3.10 6.94
CA ASN A 86 36.51 -4.05 7.94
C ASN A 86 35.01 -3.92 8.07
N TYR A 87 34.25 -4.79 7.36
CA TYR A 87 32.78 -4.80 7.39
C TYR A 87 32.17 -5.52 8.60
N SER A 88 32.90 -5.66 9.69
CA SER A 88 32.41 -6.29 10.93
C SER A 88 31.21 -5.57 11.57
N HIS A 89 30.74 -4.48 10.99
CA HIS A 89 29.57 -3.70 11.46
C HIS A 89 28.39 -3.64 10.47
N ILE A 90 28.33 -4.48 9.42
CA ILE A 90 27.18 -4.52 8.51
C ILE A 90 26.16 -5.60 8.91
N SER A 91 26.26 -6.20 10.08
CA SER A 91 25.31 -7.22 10.54
C SER A 91 24.04 -6.67 11.20
N LYS A 92 23.92 -5.40 11.42
CA LYS A 92 22.62 -4.71 11.55
C LYS A 92 22.46 -3.99 10.23
N SER A 93 21.35 -4.27 9.50
CA SER A 93 20.91 -3.37 8.45
C SER A 93 21.36 -1.98 8.90
N GLN A 94 22.41 -1.42 8.30
CA GLN A 94 22.48 0.01 8.34
C GLN A 94 21.20 0.44 7.63
N LYS A 95 20.13 0.53 8.41
CA LYS A 95 19.28 1.69 8.23
C LYS A 95 20.35 2.77 8.11
N ARG A 96 20.68 3.21 6.88
CA ARG A 96 21.31 4.49 6.71
C ARG A 96 20.53 5.32 7.69
N GLU A 97 21.16 5.79 8.76
CA GLU A 97 20.59 6.88 9.52
C GLU A 97 20.35 7.90 8.44
N LEU A 98 19.11 7.91 7.98
CA LEU A 98 18.58 9.00 7.21
C LEU A 98 18.94 10.16 8.12
N LYS A 99 19.87 11.03 7.68
CA LYS A 99 20.06 12.33 8.35
C LYS A 99 18.65 12.74 8.68
N PRO A 100 18.33 13.05 9.95
CA PRO A 100 16.97 13.39 10.29
C PRO A 100 16.55 14.45 9.29
N VAL A 101 15.80 14.02 8.27
CA VAL A 101 15.07 14.94 7.43
C VAL A 101 14.20 15.61 8.43
N ASP A 102 14.26 16.93 8.57
CA ASP A 102 13.55 17.71 9.54
C ASP A 102 12.20 17.05 9.80
N GLN A 103 12.13 16.24 10.86
CA GLN A 103 10.92 15.50 11.21
C GLN A 103 9.97 16.54 11.73
N ILE A 104 9.17 17.05 10.83
CA ILE A 104 8.09 17.95 11.21
C ILE A 104 7.09 17.09 11.98
N VAL A 105 6.75 17.57 13.15
CA VAL A 105 5.72 16.95 13.98
C VAL A 105 4.42 16.98 13.16
N PRO A 106 3.78 15.82 12.94
CA PRO A 106 2.47 15.79 12.27
C PRO A 106 1.48 16.72 12.99
N LYS A 107 0.67 17.45 12.23
CA LYS A 107 -0.44 18.20 12.82
C LYS A 107 -1.41 17.24 13.48
N ASN A 108 -2.08 17.72 14.53
CA ASN A 108 -3.16 16.98 15.17
C ASN A 108 -4.32 16.72 14.20
N ASN A 109 -5.20 15.78 14.54
CA ASN A 109 -6.31 15.36 13.69
C ASN A 109 -7.28 16.48 13.37
N GLU A 110 -7.56 17.39 14.32
CA GLU A 110 -8.46 18.53 14.11
C GLU A 110 -7.93 19.48 13.03
N ASN A 111 -6.64 19.83 13.09
CA ASN A 111 -5.99 20.65 12.07
C ASN A 111 -5.95 19.95 10.70
N CYS A 112 -5.67 18.65 10.68
CA CYS A 112 -5.76 17.87 9.46
C CYS A 112 -7.18 17.87 8.89
N SER A 113 -8.19 17.69 9.77
CA SER A 113 -9.61 17.69 9.40
C SER A 113 -10.03 18.97 8.72
N SER A 114 -9.68 20.11 9.29
CA SER A 114 -10.00 21.43 8.71
C SER A 114 -9.45 21.58 7.28
N ILE A 115 -8.20 21.14 7.08
CA ILE A 115 -7.52 21.22 5.78
C ILE A 115 -8.11 20.22 4.79
N TYR A 116 -8.30 18.96 5.20
CA TYR A 116 -8.83 17.93 4.30
C TYR A 116 -10.28 18.18 3.91
N THR A 117 -11.12 18.65 4.84
CA THR A 117 -12.49 19.06 4.53
C THR A 117 -12.51 20.20 3.52
N TYR A 118 -11.68 21.22 3.72
CA TYR A 118 -11.58 22.32 2.75
C TYR A 118 -11.05 21.83 1.39
N MET A 119 -10.06 20.94 1.39
CA MET A 119 -9.54 20.32 0.17
C MET A 119 -10.63 19.55 -0.58
N GLN A 120 -11.42 18.73 0.12
CA GLN A 120 -12.52 17.98 -0.50
C GLN A 120 -13.60 18.92 -1.09
N ASN A 121 -13.89 20.03 -0.45
CA ASN A 121 -14.83 21.04 -0.97
C ASN A 121 -14.34 21.77 -2.24
N LEU A 122 -13.02 21.82 -2.46
CA LEU A 122 -12.43 22.39 -3.67
C LEU A 122 -12.36 21.41 -4.84
N LEU A 123 -12.41 20.12 -4.54
CA LEU A 123 -12.32 19.05 -5.53
C LEU A 123 -13.71 18.66 -6.02
N ILE A 124 -13.78 18.20 -7.26
CA ILE A 124 -15.02 17.69 -7.85
C ILE A 124 -14.92 16.18 -8.06
N LEU A 125 -16.04 15.51 -8.04
CA LEU A 125 -16.16 14.12 -8.42
C LEU A 125 -16.19 13.99 -9.95
N ASP A 126 -15.24 13.24 -10.51
CA ASP A 126 -15.23 12.93 -11.94
C ASP A 126 -16.46 12.11 -12.33
N PRO A 127 -17.12 12.38 -13.47
CA PRO A 127 -18.28 11.62 -13.91
C PRO A 127 -18.06 10.11 -14.03
N ALA A 128 -16.86 9.68 -14.43
CA ALA A 128 -16.54 8.25 -14.49
C ALA A 128 -16.43 7.63 -13.10
N HIS A 129 -15.89 8.37 -12.12
CA HIS A 129 -15.88 7.96 -10.73
C HIS A 129 -17.28 7.90 -10.12
N LYS A 130 -18.12 8.88 -10.42
CA LYS A 130 -19.51 8.90 -9.99
C LYS A 130 -20.26 7.68 -10.53
N ALA A 131 -20.16 7.41 -11.83
CA ALA A 131 -20.77 6.24 -12.46
C ALA A 131 -20.26 4.92 -11.86
N TYR A 132 -18.96 4.85 -11.53
CA TYR A 132 -18.41 3.70 -10.80
C TYR A 132 -19.03 3.54 -9.41
N LEU A 133 -19.15 4.59 -8.62
CA LEU A 133 -19.77 4.54 -7.29
C LEU A 133 -21.22 4.08 -7.37
N HIS A 134 -22.01 4.62 -8.31
CA HIS A 134 -23.38 4.16 -8.54
C HIS A 134 -23.46 2.68 -8.89
N SER A 135 -22.52 2.17 -9.72
CA SER A 135 -22.44 0.75 -10.03
C SER A 135 -22.10 -0.14 -8.84
N GLN A 136 -21.58 0.44 -7.76
CA GLN A 136 -21.30 -0.22 -6.48
C GLN A 136 -22.41 0.03 -5.43
N GLY A 137 -23.56 0.62 -5.82
CA GLY A 137 -24.70 0.86 -4.96
C GLY A 137 -24.66 2.15 -4.15
N TRP A 138 -23.68 3.04 -4.39
CA TRP A 138 -23.64 4.34 -3.72
C TRP A 138 -24.69 5.27 -4.28
N THR A 139 -25.40 5.99 -3.40
CA THR A 139 -26.33 7.04 -3.78
C THR A 139 -25.67 8.41 -3.80
N ASP A 140 -26.28 9.39 -4.45
CA ASP A 140 -25.78 10.76 -4.47
C ASP A 140 -25.73 11.35 -3.06
N GLU A 141 -26.74 11.07 -2.22
CA GLU A 141 -26.78 11.54 -0.83
C GLU A 141 -25.61 10.99 -0.01
N LEU A 142 -25.26 9.71 -0.21
CA LEU A 142 -24.14 9.09 0.48
C LEU A 142 -22.80 9.67 0.01
N ILE A 143 -22.65 9.90 -1.28
CA ILE A 143 -21.48 10.52 -1.90
C ILE A 143 -21.29 11.95 -1.36
N GLU A 144 -22.34 12.75 -1.35
CA GLU A 144 -22.34 14.14 -0.87
C GLU A 144 -22.09 14.20 0.65
N LYS A 145 -22.80 13.38 1.44
CA LYS A 145 -22.66 13.31 2.89
C LYS A 145 -21.21 13.10 3.34
N HIS A 146 -20.47 12.31 2.60
CA HIS A 146 -19.07 11.98 2.94
C HIS A 146 -18.04 12.71 2.08
N HIS A 147 -18.47 13.69 1.29
CA HIS A 147 -17.61 14.47 0.41
C HIS A 147 -16.65 13.59 -0.41
N ILE A 148 -17.21 12.53 -1.05
CA ILE A 148 -16.43 11.66 -1.91
C ILE A 148 -16.10 12.40 -3.20
N VAL A 149 -14.83 12.59 -3.49
CA VAL A 149 -14.34 13.40 -4.61
C VAL A 149 -13.25 12.67 -5.38
N SER A 150 -12.79 13.26 -6.48
CA SER A 150 -11.68 12.76 -7.26
C SER A 150 -10.41 13.52 -6.95
N PHE A 151 -9.34 12.81 -6.57
CA PHE A 151 -8.02 13.40 -6.43
C PHE A 151 -7.40 13.59 -7.81
N PRO A 152 -6.88 14.78 -8.13
CA PRO A 152 -6.40 15.11 -9.47
C PRO A 152 -5.12 14.35 -9.82
N GLU A 153 -4.87 14.19 -11.11
CA GLU A 153 -3.61 13.73 -11.66
C GLU A 153 -2.44 14.64 -11.25
N GLU A 154 -1.24 14.11 -11.32
CA GLU A 154 -0.05 14.94 -11.12
C GLU A 154 0.05 16.02 -12.19
N ASP A 155 0.41 17.24 -11.80
CA ASP A 155 0.40 18.41 -12.69
C ASP A 155 1.30 18.23 -13.94
N SER A 156 2.41 17.49 -13.80
CA SER A 156 3.30 17.13 -14.90
C SER A 156 2.64 16.22 -15.95
N LEU A 157 1.71 15.36 -15.54
CA LEU A 157 0.98 14.48 -16.45
C LEU A 157 -0.13 15.23 -17.18
N ARG A 158 -0.72 16.22 -16.55
CA ARG A 158 -1.80 17.04 -17.10
C ARG A 158 -1.38 17.82 -18.34
N VAL A 159 -0.15 18.30 -18.38
CA VAL A 159 0.42 19.03 -19.53
C VAL A 159 0.61 18.10 -20.74
N LYS A 160 0.89 16.82 -20.51
CA LYS A 160 1.20 15.82 -21.53
C LYS A 160 -0.04 15.22 -22.21
N TYR A 161 -1.19 15.20 -21.52
CA TYR A 161 -2.42 14.53 -21.95
C TYR A 161 -3.58 15.48 -22.26
N HIS A 162 -3.27 16.71 -22.61
CA HIS A 162 -4.19 17.86 -22.68
C HIS A 162 -5.46 17.71 -23.53
N ASN A 163 -5.60 16.71 -24.37
CA ASN A 163 -6.65 16.74 -25.40
C ASN A 163 -7.84 15.80 -25.21
N ARG A 164 -7.89 14.85 -24.25
CA ARG A 164 -8.99 13.88 -24.19
C ARG A 164 -9.62 13.59 -22.83
N TYR A 165 -8.95 13.89 -21.72
CA TYR A 165 -9.49 13.70 -20.36
C TYR A 165 -9.32 14.98 -19.55
N ARG A 166 -10.19 15.95 -19.80
CA ARG A 166 -10.33 17.11 -18.94
C ARG A 166 -10.93 16.64 -17.63
N THR A 167 -10.09 16.27 -16.67
CA THR A 167 -10.54 16.36 -15.28
C THR A 167 -10.84 17.83 -15.05
N ARG A 168 -12.09 18.15 -14.70
CA ARG A 168 -12.49 19.51 -14.36
C ARG A 168 -11.85 19.98 -13.04
N ASN A 169 -11.15 19.09 -12.34
CA ASN A 169 -10.46 19.38 -11.12
C ASN A 169 -9.30 20.38 -11.30
N ILE A 170 -9.05 21.14 -10.25
CA ILE A 170 -7.91 22.05 -10.16
C ILE A 170 -6.60 21.27 -10.11
N THR A 171 -5.47 21.92 -10.41
CA THR A 171 -4.14 21.33 -10.26
C THR A 171 -3.79 21.15 -8.79
N ARG A 172 -2.90 20.20 -8.46
CA ARG A 172 -2.44 19.98 -7.08
C ARG A 172 -1.72 21.19 -6.49
N ALA A 173 -0.95 21.88 -7.31
CA ALA A 173 -0.30 23.14 -6.92
C ALA A 173 -1.35 24.22 -6.61
N ARG A 174 -2.36 24.41 -7.47
CA ARG A 174 -3.44 25.38 -7.20
C ARG A 174 -4.25 25.02 -5.97
N LEU A 175 -4.49 23.72 -5.74
CA LEU A 175 -5.14 23.25 -4.52
C LEU A 175 -4.34 23.65 -3.26
N ALA A 176 -3.02 23.45 -3.29
CA ALA A 176 -2.13 23.87 -2.21
C ALA A 176 -2.18 25.40 -1.99
N ASP A 177 -2.11 26.20 -3.07
CA ASP A 177 -2.17 27.67 -2.98
C ASP A 177 -3.47 28.15 -2.30
N LEU A 178 -4.62 27.55 -2.65
CA LEU A 178 -5.91 27.91 -2.06
C LEU A 178 -5.98 27.57 -0.58
N ILE A 179 -5.37 26.44 -0.17
CA ILE A 179 -5.27 26.07 1.24
C ILE A 179 -4.39 27.06 1.99
N LEU A 180 -3.21 27.42 1.44
CA LEU A 180 -2.33 28.42 2.05
C LEU A 180 -2.98 29.80 2.17
N GLN A 181 -3.76 30.22 1.18
CA GLN A 181 -4.54 31.45 1.23
C GLN A 181 -5.59 31.44 2.33
N LYS A 182 -6.25 30.29 2.55
CA LYS A 182 -7.31 30.15 3.57
C LYS A 182 -6.78 30.02 4.99
N PHE A 183 -5.70 29.25 5.19
CA PHE A 183 -5.24 28.82 6.52
C PHE A 183 -3.89 29.39 6.92
N GLY A 184 -3.21 30.13 6.02
CA GLY A 184 -1.90 30.75 6.26
C GLY A 184 -0.73 29.94 5.69
N SER A 185 0.44 30.60 5.59
CA SER A 185 1.63 30.11 4.87
C SER A 185 2.21 28.81 5.40
N ASN A 186 2.03 28.50 6.68
CA ASN A 186 2.56 27.27 7.32
C ASN A 186 1.49 26.19 7.50
N SER A 187 0.31 26.37 6.92
CA SER A 187 -0.81 25.46 7.14
C SER A 187 -0.55 24.05 6.62
N LEU A 188 0.23 23.90 5.56
CA LEU A 188 0.56 22.60 4.96
C LEU A 188 1.75 21.89 5.62
N GLU A 189 2.50 22.55 6.51
CA GLU A 189 3.56 21.90 7.26
C GLU A 189 2.99 20.81 8.18
N GLY A 190 3.56 19.60 8.13
CA GLY A 190 3.09 18.44 8.91
C GLY A 190 1.76 17.84 8.46
N ILE A 191 1.22 18.25 7.29
CA ILE A 191 0.05 17.62 6.69
C ILE A 191 0.49 16.43 5.83
N PRO A 192 -0.01 15.21 6.08
CA PRO A 192 0.27 14.06 5.25
C PRO A 192 -0.21 14.27 3.82
N GLY A 193 0.67 14.02 2.87
CA GLY A 193 0.43 14.23 1.45
C GLY A 193 0.91 15.57 0.92
N ALA A 194 0.98 16.63 1.73
CA ALA A 194 1.53 17.91 1.32
C ALA A 194 3.07 17.86 1.25
N TYR A 195 3.68 18.51 0.28
CA TYR A 195 5.14 18.66 0.20
C TYR A 195 5.54 19.82 -0.72
N LEU A 196 6.79 20.30 -0.56
CA LEU A 196 7.41 21.30 -1.45
C LEU A 196 8.09 20.62 -2.63
N LYS A 197 7.68 20.98 -3.84
CA LYS A 197 8.37 20.67 -5.08
C LYS A 197 9.12 21.94 -5.54
N GLY A 198 10.41 21.98 -5.22
CA GLY A 198 11.14 23.26 -5.26
C GLY A 198 10.65 24.18 -4.13
N GLU A 199 10.14 25.34 -4.48
CA GLU A 199 9.56 26.31 -3.55
C GLU A 199 8.02 26.28 -3.52
N GLN A 200 7.40 25.49 -4.39
CA GLN A 200 5.94 25.40 -4.51
C GLN A 200 5.36 24.24 -3.74
N TRP A 201 4.37 24.50 -2.92
CA TRP A 201 3.58 23.45 -2.27
C TRP A 201 2.71 22.69 -3.28
N THR A 202 2.63 21.39 -3.09
CA THR A 202 1.79 20.48 -3.87
C THR A 202 1.45 19.24 -3.05
N PHE A 203 0.74 18.28 -3.65
CA PHE A 203 0.37 17.03 -3.00
C PHE A 203 0.93 15.81 -3.71
N ALA A 204 1.40 14.84 -2.93
CA ALA A 204 1.79 13.50 -3.37
C ALA A 204 0.56 12.60 -3.57
N GLY A 205 0.79 11.37 -3.99
CA GLY A 205 -0.22 10.32 -4.11
C GLY A 205 -0.69 10.08 -5.55
N PRO A 206 -1.40 8.98 -5.79
CA PRO A 206 -2.01 8.67 -7.09
C PRO A 206 -3.26 9.52 -7.33
N SER A 207 -3.71 9.63 -8.58
CA SER A 207 -5.08 10.05 -8.89
C SER A 207 -6.08 8.96 -8.52
N GLY A 208 -7.32 9.34 -8.28
CA GLY A 208 -8.39 8.39 -7.99
C GLY A 208 -9.47 8.90 -7.05
N LEU A 209 -10.34 8.00 -6.60
CA LEU A 209 -11.41 8.29 -5.65
C LEU A 209 -10.88 8.51 -4.25
N VAL A 210 -11.28 9.60 -3.61
CA VAL A 210 -10.89 9.98 -2.26
C VAL A 210 -11.97 9.58 -1.27
N PHE A 211 -11.59 8.85 -0.23
CA PHE A 211 -12.43 8.49 0.91
C PHE A 211 -11.85 9.09 2.18
N PRO A 212 -12.63 9.81 2.99
CA PRO A 212 -12.19 10.32 4.28
C PRO A 212 -11.99 9.19 5.27
N MET A 213 -11.00 9.33 6.13
CA MET A 213 -10.76 8.46 7.27
C MET A 213 -11.03 9.28 8.54
N TYR A 214 -12.04 8.87 9.31
CA TYR A 214 -12.46 9.58 10.53
C TYR A 214 -11.85 8.94 11.78
N ASP A 215 -11.42 9.76 12.73
CA ASP A 215 -11.10 9.35 14.10
C ASP A 215 -12.36 9.19 14.96
N LEU A 216 -12.18 8.87 16.25
CA LEU A 216 -13.29 8.71 17.20
C LEU A 216 -14.01 10.03 17.54
N ASP A 217 -13.41 11.17 17.28
CA ASP A 217 -14.02 12.49 17.45
C ASP A 217 -14.76 12.94 16.18
N GLY A 218 -14.69 12.15 15.11
CA GLY A 218 -15.28 12.45 13.81
C GLY A 218 -14.45 13.37 12.93
N ASN A 219 -13.18 13.62 13.29
CA ASN A 219 -12.27 14.41 12.48
C ASN A 219 -11.76 13.62 11.29
N THR A 220 -11.70 14.23 10.12
CA THR A 220 -11.01 13.65 8.96
C THR A 220 -9.49 13.71 9.17
N PHE A 221 -8.91 12.69 9.73
CA PHE A 221 -7.49 12.68 10.05
C PHE A 221 -6.59 12.24 8.89
N ARG A 222 -7.15 11.56 7.89
CA ARG A 222 -6.45 11.08 6.69
C ARG A 222 -7.42 10.96 5.52
N LEU A 223 -6.84 10.86 4.33
CA LEU A 223 -7.55 10.55 3.11
C LEU A 223 -7.02 9.26 2.49
N ARG A 224 -7.94 8.37 2.13
CA ARG A 224 -7.64 7.13 1.41
C ARG A 224 -7.98 7.30 -0.05
N ILE A 225 -7.07 6.97 -0.94
CA ILE A 225 -7.27 7.08 -2.38
C ILE A 225 -7.39 5.68 -2.97
N ARG A 226 -8.53 5.39 -3.61
CA ARG A 226 -8.66 4.27 -4.51
C ARG A 226 -8.08 4.69 -5.84
N LYS A 227 -6.96 4.10 -6.21
CA LYS A 227 -6.20 4.48 -7.41
C LYS A 227 -6.99 4.20 -8.69
N ASP A 228 -6.82 5.06 -9.68
CA ASP A 228 -7.39 4.87 -11.02
C ASP A 228 -6.78 3.66 -11.73
N PHE A 229 -5.55 3.34 -11.39
CA PHE A 229 -4.83 2.19 -11.93
C PHE A 229 -3.94 1.55 -10.85
N SER A 230 -3.72 0.26 -10.98
CA SER A 230 -2.82 -0.46 -10.08
C SER A 230 -1.36 -0.08 -10.33
N ASP A 231 -0.49 -0.37 -9.34
CA ASP A 231 0.96 -0.24 -9.51
C ASP A 231 1.48 -1.32 -10.50
N ILE A 232 1.22 -1.12 -11.76
CA ILE A 232 2.08 -1.66 -12.80
C ILE A 232 3.15 -0.62 -12.95
N ASP A 233 4.34 -0.97 -12.65
CA ASP A 233 5.56 -0.18 -12.66
C ASP A 233 5.34 1.32 -13.01
N ALA A 234 5.26 2.19 -12.00
CA ALA A 234 4.85 3.58 -12.18
C ALA A 234 5.70 4.34 -13.24
N THR A 235 6.90 3.87 -13.53
CA THR A 235 7.77 4.37 -14.58
C THR A 235 7.24 4.13 -15.99
N VAL A 236 6.40 3.11 -16.16
CA VAL A 236 5.86 2.71 -17.47
C VAL A 236 4.59 3.47 -17.81
N ILE A 237 3.82 3.85 -16.83
CA ILE A 237 2.53 4.56 -16.99
C ILE A 237 2.73 5.97 -17.55
N THR A 238 3.91 6.58 -17.40
CA THR A 238 4.19 7.95 -17.82
C THR A 238 4.50 8.12 -19.31
N SER A 239 4.66 7.05 -20.07
CA SER A 239 5.09 7.11 -21.48
C SER A 239 3.98 6.89 -22.52
N GLY A 240 2.77 6.53 -22.11
CA GLY A 240 1.68 6.15 -23.00
C GLY A 240 0.86 7.32 -23.57
N GLN A 241 0.19 7.09 -24.69
CA GLN A 241 -0.83 7.95 -25.28
C GLN A 241 -2.22 7.34 -25.05
N ASP A 242 -3.20 8.17 -24.70
CA ASP A 242 -4.58 7.77 -24.45
C ASP A 242 -4.76 6.85 -23.21
N ARG A 243 -5.64 5.86 -23.32
CA ARG A 243 -5.93 4.81 -22.32
C ARG A 243 -5.01 3.61 -22.45
N PHE A 244 -4.06 3.66 -23.33
CA PHE A 244 -3.17 2.55 -23.62
C PHE A 244 -1.74 2.91 -23.28
N TYR A 245 -1.07 1.98 -22.64
CA TYR A 245 0.34 2.10 -22.29
C TYR A 245 1.08 0.90 -22.85
N TYR A 246 2.35 1.11 -23.17
CA TYR A 246 3.23 0.07 -23.65
C TYR A 246 4.33 -0.16 -22.63
N ALA A 247 4.45 -1.41 -22.16
CA ALA A 247 5.48 -1.84 -21.24
C ALA A 247 6.01 -3.21 -21.68
N GLU A 248 7.31 -3.38 -21.73
CA GLU A 248 7.94 -4.64 -22.12
C GLU A 248 7.36 -5.25 -23.41
N GLY A 249 7.06 -4.39 -24.39
CA GLY A 249 6.47 -4.80 -25.65
C GLY A 249 4.98 -5.18 -25.59
N LYS A 250 4.32 -5.02 -24.44
CA LYS A 250 2.90 -5.33 -24.24
C LYS A 250 2.06 -4.05 -24.17
N LYS A 251 0.83 -4.15 -24.63
CA LYS A 251 -0.15 -3.05 -24.60
C LYS A 251 -1.10 -3.22 -23.43
N TYR A 252 -1.27 -2.20 -22.60
CA TYR A 252 -2.16 -2.19 -21.45
C TYR A 252 -3.25 -1.16 -21.60
N PHE A 253 -4.44 -1.49 -21.15
CA PHE A 253 -5.58 -0.58 -21.06
C PHE A 253 -5.92 -0.35 -19.59
N ILE A 254 -6.07 0.92 -19.20
CA ILE A 254 -6.42 1.31 -17.85
C ILE A 254 -7.85 1.82 -17.81
N SER A 255 -8.62 1.29 -16.87
CA SER A 255 -9.97 1.74 -16.58
C SER A 255 -10.20 1.83 -15.07
N MET A 256 -11.34 2.38 -14.68
CA MET A 256 -11.78 2.40 -13.26
C MET A 256 -11.91 1.01 -12.65
N LYS A 257 -12.16 -0.02 -13.45
CA LYS A 257 -12.25 -1.41 -12.99
C LYS A 257 -10.90 -2.05 -12.78
N GLY A 258 -9.84 -1.53 -13.42
CA GLY A 258 -8.50 -2.07 -13.31
C GLY A 258 -7.66 -1.90 -14.55
N VAL A 259 -6.55 -2.60 -14.55
CA VAL A 259 -5.61 -2.65 -15.66
C VAL A 259 -5.82 -3.95 -16.43
N TYR A 260 -5.88 -3.83 -17.74
CA TYR A 260 -6.08 -4.95 -18.64
C TYR A 260 -4.92 -5.08 -19.60
N PHE A 261 -4.46 -6.29 -19.80
CA PHE A 261 -3.57 -6.62 -20.91
C PHE A 261 -4.37 -6.70 -22.21
N VAL A 262 -3.85 -6.11 -23.28
CA VAL A 262 -4.49 -6.13 -24.60
C VAL A 262 -3.66 -6.99 -25.55
N THR A 263 -4.11 -8.18 -25.82
CA THR A 263 -3.53 -9.05 -26.84
C THR A 263 -4.12 -8.69 -28.21
N PRO A 264 -3.33 -8.57 -29.29
CA PRO A 264 -3.87 -8.39 -30.64
C PRO A 264 -4.88 -9.50 -30.98
N GLY A 265 -6.10 -9.10 -31.36
CA GLY A 265 -7.17 -10.04 -31.77
C GLY A 265 -7.92 -10.74 -30.63
N ARG A 266 -7.69 -10.41 -29.39
CA ARG A 266 -8.42 -10.95 -28.22
C ARG A 266 -9.01 -9.85 -27.37
N GLU A 267 -10.01 -10.21 -26.54
CA GLU A 267 -10.53 -9.35 -25.50
C GLU A 267 -9.47 -9.09 -24.42
N LYS A 268 -9.69 -8.04 -23.67
CA LYS A 268 -8.80 -7.58 -22.60
C LYS A 268 -8.75 -8.59 -21.46
N GLU A 269 -7.57 -9.08 -21.12
CA GLU A 269 -7.36 -9.90 -19.93
C GLU A 269 -7.20 -9.00 -18.70
N PHE A 270 -7.96 -9.29 -17.64
CA PHE A 270 -7.87 -8.55 -16.38
C PHE A 270 -6.58 -8.90 -15.64
N LEU A 271 -5.79 -7.90 -15.32
CA LEU A 271 -4.61 -8.07 -14.49
C LEU A 271 -4.99 -7.79 -13.03
N PRO A 272 -4.64 -8.71 -12.09
CA PRO A 272 -4.90 -8.52 -10.67
C PRO A 272 -4.31 -7.20 -10.18
N GLN A 273 -5.12 -6.37 -9.55
CA GLN A 273 -4.66 -5.12 -8.98
C GLN A 273 -3.92 -5.39 -7.67
N LYS A 274 -2.62 -5.12 -7.62
CA LYS A 274 -1.87 -5.04 -6.36
C LYS A 274 -1.96 -3.62 -5.80
N GLY A 275 -2.20 -3.50 -4.50
CA GLY A 275 -2.20 -2.19 -3.83
C GLY A 275 -3.26 -1.21 -4.36
N LYS A 276 -4.52 -1.64 -4.45
CA LYS A 276 -5.68 -0.90 -4.95
C LYS A 276 -5.91 0.45 -4.27
N TYR A 277 -5.54 0.56 -3.02
CA TYR A 277 -5.72 1.76 -2.20
C TYR A 277 -4.39 2.29 -1.69
N ARG A 278 -4.30 3.63 -1.57
CA ARG A 278 -3.20 4.30 -0.87
C ARG A 278 -3.72 5.38 0.06
N THR A 279 -3.11 5.49 1.22
CA THR A 279 -3.33 6.63 2.12
C THR A 279 -2.52 7.80 1.61
N LEU A 280 -3.10 8.99 1.60
CA LEU A 280 -2.41 10.22 1.24
C LEU A 280 -1.29 10.48 2.25
N ALA A 281 -0.05 10.54 1.77
CA ALA A 281 1.13 10.72 2.59
C ALA A 281 2.21 11.46 1.80
N SER A 282 3.05 12.24 2.48
CA SER A 282 4.20 12.92 1.85
C SER A 282 5.38 11.97 1.62
N TYR A 283 5.24 10.73 2.05
CA TYR A 283 6.20 9.66 1.89
C TYR A 283 5.70 8.68 0.83
N TYR A 284 6.55 8.40 -0.14
CA TYR A 284 6.35 7.35 -1.12
C TYR A 284 7.46 6.31 -0.95
N GLN A 285 7.09 5.11 -0.51
CA GLN A 285 7.98 3.97 -0.56
C GLN A 285 7.71 3.23 -1.87
N ASP A 286 8.55 3.45 -2.85
CA ASP A 286 8.60 2.59 -4.01
C ASP A 286 9.25 1.27 -3.60
N SER A 287 8.52 0.17 -3.72
CA SER A 287 9.03 -1.17 -3.39
C SER A 287 10.26 -1.55 -4.24
N GLN A 288 10.37 -1.05 -5.46
CA GLN A 288 11.54 -1.24 -6.30
C GLN A 288 12.69 -0.29 -5.92
N ALA A 289 12.39 0.94 -5.53
CA ALA A 289 13.40 1.87 -5.03
C ALA A 289 13.94 1.41 -3.66
N ALA A 290 13.10 0.82 -2.82
CA ALA A 290 13.54 0.23 -1.54
C ALA A 290 14.51 -0.94 -1.75
N THR A 291 14.27 -1.81 -2.74
CA THR A 291 15.21 -2.88 -3.13
C THR A 291 16.52 -2.34 -3.72
N ARG A 292 16.50 -1.16 -4.34
CA ARG A 292 17.71 -0.48 -4.85
C ARG A 292 18.38 0.43 -3.82
N GLY A 293 17.88 0.49 -2.59
CA GLY A 293 18.37 1.41 -1.55
C GLY A 293 18.08 2.88 -1.82
N ILE A 294 17.18 3.17 -2.76
CA ILE A 294 16.72 4.51 -3.10
C ILE A 294 15.42 4.75 -2.36
N LEU A 295 15.50 5.38 -1.19
CA LEU A 295 14.31 5.91 -0.54
C LEU A 295 13.96 7.23 -1.20
N ALA A 296 12.86 7.27 -1.92
CA ALA A 296 12.29 8.53 -2.41
C ALA A 296 11.66 9.27 -1.23
N ASN A 297 12.48 9.95 -0.42
CA ASN A 297 12.02 10.76 0.69
C ASN A 297 11.51 12.10 0.20
N ILE A 298 10.20 12.25 0.14
CA ILE A 298 9.55 13.53 -0.17
C ILE A 298 8.94 14.10 1.11
N TYR A 299 9.68 14.13 2.20
CA TYR A 299 9.12 14.73 3.41
C TYR A 299 9.11 16.26 3.40
N LYS A 300 9.83 16.94 2.54
CA LYS A 300 10.01 18.39 2.52
C LYS A 300 8.86 19.14 3.19
N LYS A 301 8.91 19.20 4.54
CA LYS A 301 7.92 19.82 5.43
C LYS A 301 6.55 19.13 5.54
N GLY A 302 6.30 18.03 4.82
CA GLY A 302 5.15 17.16 5.05
C GLY A 302 5.46 16.00 6.00
N CYS A 303 4.58 15.02 6.10
CA CYS A 303 4.78 13.85 6.96
C CYS A 303 4.21 12.56 6.36
N ALA A 304 4.58 11.44 6.97
CA ALA A 304 3.97 10.15 6.71
C ALA A 304 2.52 10.09 7.23
N ALA A 305 1.70 9.25 6.65
CA ALA A 305 0.40 8.92 7.22
C ALA A 305 0.57 8.03 8.45
N ALA A 306 -0.11 8.35 9.54
CA ALA A 306 -0.18 7.45 10.68
C ALA A 306 -0.97 6.18 10.33
N ASN A 307 -0.59 5.06 10.92
CA ASN A 307 -1.32 3.80 10.82
C ASN A 307 -2.35 3.76 11.95
N GLN A 308 -3.60 4.07 11.67
CA GLN A 308 -4.70 4.15 12.63
C GLN A 308 -5.96 3.53 12.03
N CYS A 309 -6.88 3.09 12.89
CA CYS A 309 -8.22 2.66 12.49
C CYS A 309 -9.06 3.87 12.05
N SER A 310 -10.06 3.62 11.23
CA SER A 310 -11.06 4.64 10.88
C SER A 310 -12.42 4.24 11.41
N PHE A 311 -13.22 5.24 11.81
CA PHE A 311 -14.50 5.05 12.47
C PHE A 311 -15.61 5.73 11.66
N TYR A 312 -16.61 4.95 11.27
CA TYR A 312 -17.73 5.43 10.47
C TYR A 312 -19.04 5.23 11.23
N GLY A 313 -20.01 6.08 10.95
CA GLY A 313 -21.33 5.97 11.57
C GLY A 313 -21.36 6.27 13.07
N LEU A 314 -20.42 7.02 13.62
CA LEU A 314 -20.37 7.40 15.04
C LEU A 314 -21.69 8.01 15.57
N PRO A 315 -22.46 8.84 14.80
CA PRO A 315 -23.78 9.28 15.28
C PRO A 315 -24.73 8.15 15.64
N PHE A 316 -24.61 6.98 15.01
CA PHE A 316 -25.42 5.80 15.33
C PHE A 316 -25.04 5.13 16.65
N ALA A 317 -23.91 5.46 17.25
CA ALA A 317 -23.51 4.95 18.56
C ALA A 317 -24.51 5.31 19.67
N LYS A 318 -25.31 6.38 19.49
CA LYS A 318 -26.37 6.78 20.40
C LYS A 318 -27.54 5.78 20.40
N THR A 319 -27.74 5.03 19.34
CA THR A 319 -28.89 4.13 19.14
C THR A 319 -28.48 2.67 18.98
N SER A 320 -27.22 2.39 18.63
CA SER A 320 -26.70 1.05 18.44
C SER A 320 -25.52 0.76 19.34
N SER A 321 -25.61 -0.25 20.17
CA SER A 321 -24.51 -0.80 20.97
C SER A 321 -23.76 -1.91 20.26
N LEU A 322 -24.21 -2.30 19.06
CA LEU A 322 -23.57 -3.26 18.18
C LEU A 322 -22.66 -2.53 17.22
N TRP A 323 -21.38 -2.86 17.22
CA TRP A 323 -20.39 -2.28 16.30
C TRP A 323 -19.85 -3.34 15.37
N TYR A 324 -19.47 -2.94 14.16
CA TYR A 324 -18.82 -3.82 13.19
C TYR A 324 -17.34 -3.45 13.04
N ILE A 325 -16.51 -4.48 12.80
CA ILE A 325 -15.11 -4.31 12.42
C ILE A 325 -14.91 -4.98 11.06
N THR A 326 -14.38 -4.25 10.10
CA THR A 326 -14.09 -4.76 8.75
C THR A 326 -12.76 -4.23 8.25
N GLU A 327 -12.36 -4.64 7.05
CA GLU A 327 -11.22 -4.05 6.36
C GLU A 327 -11.67 -3.11 5.23
N GLY A 328 -10.89 -2.05 5.01
CA GLY A 328 -11.07 -1.12 3.90
C GLY A 328 -12.15 -0.05 4.14
N GLU A 329 -11.73 1.18 4.03
CA GLU A 329 -12.50 2.38 4.38
C GLU A 329 -13.79 2.54 3.56
N PRO A 330 -13.81 2.29 2.22
CA PRO A 330 -15.05 2.42 1.45
C PRO A 330 -16.14 1.44 1.91
N LYS A 331 -15.75 0.21 2.32
CA LYS A 331 -16.69 -0.79 2.83
C LYS A 331 -17.28 -0.36 4.16
N GLY A 332 -16.43 0.06 5.09
CA GLY A 332 -16.88 0.52 6.40
C GLY A 332 -17.79 1.72 6.31
N LEU A 333 -17.46 2.69 5.48
CA LEU A 333 -18.26 3.87 5.25
C LEU A 333 -19.64 3.50 4.65
N PHE A 334 -19.67 2.65 3.62
CA PHE A 334 -20.90 2.16 3.02
C PHE A 334 -21.73 1.35 4.03
N ALA A 335 -21.11 0.38 4.70
CA ALA A 335 -21.78 -0.50 5.66
C ALA A 335 -22.38 0.27 6.84
N SER A 336 -21.68 1.28 7.36
CA SER A 336 -22.18 2.09 8.47
C SER A 336 -23.50 2.79 8.16
N ASN A 337 -23.67 3.27 6.93
CA ASN A 337 -24.92 3.90 6.49
C ASN A 337 -26.00 2.86 6.17
N ALA A 338 -25.65 1.75 5.53
CA ALA A 338 -26.60 0.68 5.18
C ALA A 338 -27.17 0.00 6.43
N LEU A 339 -26.35 -0.19 7.47
CA LEU A 339 -26.72 -0.88 8.70
C LEU A 339 -27.16 0.08 9.81
N SER A 340 -27.02 1.40 9.63
CA SER A 340 -27.27 2.43 10.66
C SER A 340 -26.56 2.11 12.00
N THR A 341 -25.28 1.74 11.91
CA THR A 341 -24.49 1.32 13.08
C THR A 341 -23.02 1.78 12.93
N PRO A 342 -22.28 1.95 14.03
CA PRO A 342 -20.86 2.25 13.94
C PRO A 342 -20.05 1.10 13.32
N VAL A 343 -19.13 1.46 12.43
CA VAL A 343 -18.21 0.53 11.79
C VAL A 343 -16.78 1.03 11.94
N VAL A 344 -15.91 0.16 12.43
CA VAL A 344 -14.46 0.39 12.50
C VAL A 344 -13.79 -0.30 11.32
N THR A 345 -12.88 0.40 10.66
CA THR A 345 -12.10 -0.20 9.58
C THR A 345 -10.63 -0.25 9.91
N LEU A 346 -10.03 -1.37 9.53
CA LEU A 346 -8.59 -1.57 9.61
C LEU A 346 -7.92 -1.12 8.31
N PRO A 347 -6.73 -0.52 8.37
CA PRO A 347 -5.91 -0.27 7.17
C PRO A 347 -5.56 -1.54 6.38
N GLY A 348 -5.69 -2.68 7.02
CA GLY A 348 -5.53 -4.04 6.54
C GLY A 348 -5.62 -5.01 7.71
N VAL A 349 -5.99 -6.27 7.48
CA VAL A 349 -6.26 -7.27 8.54
C VAL A 349 -5.11 -7.46 9.52
N ASN A 350 -3.86 -7.27 9.08
CA ASN A 350 -2.68 -7.38 9.95
C ASN A 350 -2.58 -6.25 11.01
N SER A 351 -3.37 -5.19 10.84
CA SER A 351 -3.40 -4.05 11.75
C SER A 351 -4.44 -4.21 12.87
N TYR A 352 -4.94 -5.41 13.10
CA TYR A 352 -5.98 -5.68 14.11
C TYR A 352 -5.58 -5.27 15.54
N SER A 353 -4.30 -5.27 15.85
CA SER A 353 -3.79 -4.82 17.15
C SER A 353 -4.07 -3.34 17.45
N LEU A 354 -4.31 -2.52 16.43
CA LEU A 354 -4.69 -1.12 16.61
C LEU A 354 -6.03 -0.95 17.33
N ILE A 355 -6.95 -1.91 17.18
CA ILE A 355 -8.23 -1.89 17.88
C ILE A 355 -8.07 -2.38 19.32
N LEU A 356 -7.12 -3.27 19.58
CA LEU A 356 -6.86 -3.84 20.90
C LEU A 356 -6.06 -2.88 21.80
N ASP A 357 -5.74 -1.68 21.33
CA ASP A 357 -5.18 -0.60 22.14
C ASP A 357 -6.18 -0.20 23.22
N ASP A 358 -5.76 -0.19 24.47
CA ASP A 358 -6.64 0.08 25.62
C ASP A 358 -7.33 1.44 25.53
N GLY A 359 -6.66 2.45 24.97
CA GLY A 359 -7.24 3.78 24.77
C GLY A 359 -8.37 3.74 23.73
N VAL A 360 -8.18 3.03 22.62
CA VAL A 360 -9.20 2.88 21.57
C VAL A 360 -10.40 2.08 22.10
N LEU A 361 -10.17 0.95 22.76
CA LEU A 361 -11.25 0.14 23.32
C LEU A 361 -12.06 0.87 24.39
N SER A 362 -11.39 1.64 25.27
CA SER A 362 -12.05 2.44 26.29
C SER A 362 -12.97 3.48 25.69
N GLN A 363 -12.49 4.24 24.71
CA GLN A 363 -13.32 5.24 24.02
C GLN A 363 -14.50 4.61 23.26
N MET A 364 -14.30 3.44 22.60
CA MET A 364 -15.41 2.72 21.97
C MET A 364 -16.49 2.30 23.00
N LYS A 365 -16.09 1.83 24.20
CA LYS A 365 -17.00 1.50 25.28
C LYS A 365 -17.74 2.74 25.82
N GLU A 366 -17.05 3.85 26.00
CA GLU A 366 -17.64 5.13 26.41
C GLU A 366 -18.68 5.64 25.41
N LEU A 367 -18.45 5.42 24.11
CA LEU A 367 -19.41 5.68 23.04
C LEU A 367 -20.57 4.68 22.97
N GLY A 368 -20.63 3.71 23.90
CA GLY A 368 -21.77 2.80 24.03
C GLY A 368 -21.59 1.44 23.36
N MET A 369 -20.42 1.07 22.88
CA MET A 369 -20.16 -0.25 22.34
C MET A 369 -20.32 -1.34 23.42
N LYS A 370 -21.16 -2.34 23.15
CA LYS A 370 -21.35 -3.52 24.03
C LYS A 370 -21.02 -4.85 23.36
N MET A 371 -21.08 -4.90 22.04
CA MET A 371 -20.82 -6.10 21.25
C MET A 371 -20.20 -5.74 19.91
N VAL A 372 -19.36 -6.64 19.40
CA VAL A 372 -18.69 -6.47 18.11
C VAL A 372 -19.00 -7.62 17.18
N VAL A 373 -19.26 -7.28 15.90
CA VAL A 373 -19.26 -8.23 14.78
C VAL A 373 -17.99 -8.01 13.97
N VAL A 374 -17.12 -9.02 13.90
CA VAL A 374 -15.96 -9.03 13.01
C VAL A 374 -16.42 -9.54 11.64
N ALA A 375 -16.33 -8.70 10.62
CA ALA A 375 -16.85 -8.94 9.28
C ALA A 375 -15.75 -8.71 8.22
N PHE A 376 -14.74 -9.57 8.22
CA PHE A 376 -13.69 -9.56 7.19
C PHE A 376 -14.21 -10.15 5.87
N ASP A 377 -13.51 -9.92 4.78
CA ASP A 377 -13.91 -10.34 3.44
C ASP A 377 -14.08 -11.87 3.34
N ALA A 378 -14.90 -12.30 2.38
CA ALA A 378 -15.16 -13.73 2.12
C ALA A 378 -13.91 -14.49 1.66
N ASP A 379 -12.89 -13.81 1.15
CA ASP A 379 -11.60 -14.42 0.79
C ASP A 379 -10.86 -15.06 1.97
N LYS A 380 -11.28 -14.77 3.24
CA LYS A 380 -10.81 -15.47 4.44
C LYS A 380 -10.99 -16.99 4.37
N LEU A 381 -11.97 -17.47 3.62
CA LEU A 381 -12.22 -18.90 3.43
C LEU A 381 -11.05 -19.61 2.73
N HIS A 382 -10.27 -18.87 1.96
CA HIS A 382 -9.12 -19.37 1.18
C HIS A 382 -7.79 -18.70 1.58
N ASN A 383 -7.79 -17.84 2.62
CA ASN A 383 -6.63 -17.08 3.06
C ASN A 383 -6.37 -17.28 4.55
N GLU A 384 -5.54 -18.26 4.88
CA GLU A 384 -5.18 -18.62 6.25
C GLU A 384 -4.69 -17.43 7.09
N ARG A 385 -4.02 -16.46 6.45
CA ARG A 385 -3.52 -15.26 7.13
C ARG A 385 -4.67 -14.36 7.58
N VAL A 386 -5.68 -14.16 6.73
CA VAL A 386 -6.86 -13.37 7.09
C VAL A 386 -7.62 -14.07 8.22
N LEU A 387 -7.82 -15.38 8.12
CA LEU A 387 -8.47 -16.19 9.15
C LEU A 387 -7.72 -16.13 10.50
N SER A 388 -6.39 -16.20 10.47
CA SER A 388 -5.56 -16.09 11.68
C SER A 388 -5.68 -14.70 12.32
N CYS A 389 -5.68 -13.63 11.52
CA CYS A 389 -5.88 -12.26 12.02
C CYS A 389 -7.28 -12.06 12.62
N GLU A 390 -8.32 -12.62 11.97
CA GLU A 390 -9.70 -12.57 12.47
C GLU A 390 -9.83 -13.26 13.83
N LYS A 391 -9.23 -14.45 13.97
CA LYS A 391 -9.20 -15.19 15.24
C LYS A 391 -8.46 -14.41 16.31
N SER A 392 -7.28 -13.87 16.01
CA SER A 392 -6.49 -13.10 16.98
C SER A 392 -7.22 -11.85 17.46
N LEU A 393 -7.92 -11.15 16.55
CA LEU A 393 -8.77 -10.00 16.90
C LEU A 393 -9.92 -10.44 17.82
N ALA A 394 -10.64 -11.49 17.45
CA ALA A 394 -11.76 -11.98 18.22
C ALA A 394 -11.35 -12.44 19.64
N ASP A 395 -10.22 -13.15 19.76
CA ASP A 395 -9.69 -13.61 21.04
C ASP A 395 -9.21 -12.43 21.90
N GLY A 396 -8.56 -11.41 21.30
CA GLY A 396 -8.17 -10.18 22.01
C GLY A 396 -9.37 -9.40 22.54
N LEU A 397 -10.42 -9.23 21.74
CA LEU A 397 -11.65 -8.56 22.16
C LEU A 397 -12.36 -9.32 23.31
N LYS A 398 -12.45 -10.66 23.22
CA LYS A 398 -13.00 -11.50 24.31
C LYS A 398 -12.19 -11.36 25.59
N THR A 399 -10.86 -11.33 25.49
CA THR A 399 -9.97 -11.11 26.65
C THR A 399 -10.20 -9.73 27.27
N ALA A 400 -10.53 -8.71 26.47
CA ALA A 400 -10.92 -7.38 26.93
C ALA A 400 -12.39 -7.32 27.45
N GLY A 401 -13.09 -8.46 27.56
CA GLY A 401 -14.45 -8.56 28.06
C GLY A 401 -15.53 -8.09 27.07
N ILE A 402 -15.25 -8.09 25.77
CA ILE A 402 -16.19 -7.66 24.74
C ILE A 402 -16.79 -8.88 24.06
N PRO A 403 -18.13 -9.05 24.05
CA PRO A 403 -18.79 -10.09 23.27
C PRO A 403 -18.50 -9.92 21.77
N VAL A 404 -18.12 -11.01 21.11
CA VAL A 404 -17.73 -11.02 19.70
C VAL A 404 -18.50 -12.06 18.91
N VAL A 405 -19.02 -11.66 17.77
CA VAL A 405 -19.58 -12.52 16.73
C VAL A 405 -18.70 -12.41 15.48
N ILE A 406 -18.44 -13.52 14.82
CA ILE A 406 -17.75 -13.54 13.53
C ILE A 406 -18.79 -13.71 12.43
N ALA A 407 -18.80 -12.79 11.47
CA ALA A 407 -19.66 -12.88 10.30
C ALA A 407 -19.16 -14.01 9.38
N ASN A 408 -20.06 -14.90 9.01
CA ASN A 408 -19.81 -15.94 8.04
C ASN A 408 -20.53 -15.60 6.72
N TRP A 409 -19.80 -15.67 5.63
CA TRP A 409 -20.34 -15.46 4.31
C TRP A 409 -20.71 -16.80 3.69
N LYS A 410 -21.88 -16.88 3.06
CA LYS A 410 -22.19 -18.02 2.20
C LYS A 410 -21.49 -17.82 0.86
N GLU A 411 -20.82 -18.85 0.39
CA GLU A 411 -20.35 -18.90 -1.01
C GLU A 411 -21.57 -19.05 -1.92
N GLU A 412 -22.20 -17.96 -2.30
CA GLU A 412 -23.14 -17.97 -3.42
C GLU A 412 -22.41 -17.47 -4.65
N ASN A 413 -22.19 -18.44 -5.58
CA ASN A 413 -21.77 -18.20 -6.97
C ASN A 413 -20.48 -17.39 -7.20
N GLY A 414 -19.37 -17.80 -6.63
CA GLY A 414 -18.05 -17.46 -7.15
C GLY A 414 -17.67 -15.98 -7.11
N LYS A 415 -18.26 -15.17 -6.25
CA LYS A 415 -17.85 -13.80 -5.97
C LYS A 415 -17.73 -13.53 -4.49
#